data_3ec96dee1d53179a0ff0c59130c82c79
#
_entry.id   3ec96dee1d53179a0ff0c59130c82c79
#
_cell.length_a   1.000
_cell.length_b   1.000
_cell.length_c   1.000
_cell.angle_alpha   90.00
_cell.angle_beta   90.00
_cell.angle_gamma   90.00
#
_symmetry.space_group_name_H-M   'P 1'
#
loop_
_entity.id
_entity.type
_entity.pdbx_description
1 polymer ?
#
loop_
_entity_poly.entity_id
_entity_poly.type
_entity_poly.pdbx_seq_one_letter_code
_entity_poly.pdbx_strand_id
1 'polypeptide(L)'
;MNLILYLPIFLYGIVIGSFLNVCIYRIPLGESIAKERSHCMSCGYQLRWFDLVPLFSWLALGGKCRKCKAPISPQYPIIEGVNGALYVLIFAVNGFSIVSILYCLMASALLALSVIDFRTYEIPFGFNVFIGVLGMIRLVTDLGNWSNYVLGFFVVSIVLWLLLIISKGRAIGGGDVKLMAAAGLLLGWKLIILAFFIGCILGSVIHVIRMKVSQAEHVLAMGPYLSAGILIAALWGNQFINWYFSLLAF
;
A
#
# COMPACT_ATOMS: atom_id res chain seq x y z
N MET A 1 9.84 -25.14 7.15
CA MET A 1 8.65 -24.34 7.54
C MET A 1 7.46 -24.88 6.75
N ASN A 2 6.40 -25.32 7.39
CA ASN A 2 5.32 -26.07 6.73
C ASN A 2 4.53 -25.16 5.76
N LEU A 3 4.54 -25.49 4.48
CA LEU A 3 3.79 -24.79 3.40
C LEU A 3 2.30 -24.60 3.76
N ILE A 4 1.76 -25.50 4.58
CA ILE A 4 0.37 -25.50 5.08
C ILE A 4 0.02 -24.20 5.85
N LEU A 5 0.99 -23.57 6.55
CA LEU A 5 0.73 -22.33 7.32
C LEU A 5 0.55 -21.09 6.42
N TYR A 6 1.04 -21.11 5.20
CA TYR A 6 0.88 -19.96 4.28
C TYR A 6 -0.50 -19.90 3.62
N LEU A 7 -1.20 -21.04 3.55
CA LEU A 7 -2.56 -21.07 2.99
C LEU A 7 -3.55 -20.23 3.79
N PRO A 8 -3.68 -20.36 5.13
CA PRO A 8 -4.52 -19.45 5.92
C PRO A 8 -4.11 -17.98 5.79
N ILE A 9 -2.81 -17.67 5.73
CA ILE A 9 -2.31 -16.30 5.56
C ILE A 9 -2.76 -15.73 4.22
N PHE A 10 -2.64 -16.50 3.14
CA PHE A 10 -3.12 -16.11 1.83
C PHE A 10 -4.63 -15.88 1.83
N LEU A 11 -5.40 -16.81 2.40
CA LEU A 11 -6.87 -16.71 2.49
C LEU A 11 -7.30 -15.46 3.28
N TYR A 12 -6.63 -15.17 4.39
CA TYR A 12 -6.89 -13.95 5.15
C TYR A 12 -6.54 -12.70 4.34
N GLY A 13 -5.42 -12.73 3.63
CA GLY A 13 -5.00 -11.64 2.74
C GLY A 13 -6.00 -11.34 1.63
N ILE A 14 -6.57 -12.37 0.96
CA ILE A 14 -7.58 -12.15 -0.08
C ILE A 14 -8.90 -11.61 0.47
N VAL A 15 -9.30 -12.01 1.69
CA VAL A 15 -10.49 -11.46 2.37
C VAL A 15 -10.30 -9.96 2.65
N ILE A 16 -9.15 -9.57 3.20
CA ILE A 16 -8.81 -8.14 3.38
C ILE A 16 -8.77 -7.44 2.02
N GLY A 17 -8.17 -8.06 0.99
CA GLY A 17 -8.12 -7.53 -0.38
C GLY A 17 -9.50 -7.23 -0.97
N SER A 18 -10.50 -8.05 -0.68
CA SER A 18 -11.88 -7.81 -1.09
C SER A 18 -12.45 -6.56 -0.43
N PHE A 19 -12.17 -6.35 0.87
CA PHE A 19 -12.53 -5.12 1.58
C PHE A 19 -11.79 -3.88 1.02
N LEU A 20 -10.53 -4.03 0.61
CA LEU A 20 -9.79 -2.92 -0.03
C LEU A 20 -10.47 -2.42 -1.29
N ASN A 21 -11.09 -3.28 -2.10
CA ASN A 21 -11.87 -2.84 -3.25
C ASN A 21 -13.02 -1.91 -2.86
N VAL A 22 -13.70 -2.19 -1.75
CA VAL A 22 -14.74 -1.29 -1.21
C VAL A 22 -14.14 0.07 -0.84
N CYS A 23 -13.00 0.07 -0.16
CA CYS A 23 -12.28 1.31 0.21
C CYS A 23 -11.87 2.11 -1.03
N ILE A 24 -11.30 1.44 -2.06
CA ILE A 24 -10.83 2.07 -3.30
C ILE A 24 -11.97 2.79 -4.05
N TYR A 25 -13.17 2.21 -4.05
CA TYR A 25 -14.31 2.84 -4.74
C TYR A 25 -15.01 3.90 -3.90
N ARG A 26 -15.22 3.66 -2.62
CA ARG A 26 -16.08 4.51 -1.77
C ARG A 26 -15.36 5.69 -1.14
N ILE A 27 -14.11 5.52 -0.69
CA ILE A 27 -13.39 6.59 0.00
C ILE A 27 -13.25 7.85 -0.87
N PRO A 28 -12.86 7.77 -2.17
CA PRO A 28 -12.78 8.95 -3.01
C PRO A 28 -14.11 9.66 -3.25
N LEU A 29 -15.23 8.90 -3.18
CA LEU A 29 -16.58 9.45 -3.34
C LEU A 29 -17.18 9.99 -2.03
N GLY A 30 -16.47 9.87 -0.89
CA GLY A 30 -17.00 10.25 0.41
C GLY A 30 -18.11 9.33 0.93
N GLU A 31 -18.27 8.14 0.33
CA GLU A 31 -19.31 7.19 0.69
C GLU A 31 -18.91 6.34 1.91
N SER A 32 -19.92 5.90 2.68
CA SER A 32 -19.69 5.04 3.84
C SER A 32 -19.21 3.64 3.43
N ILE A 33 -18.09 3.20 3.98
CA ILE A 33 -17.55 1.84 3.77
C ILE A 33 -18.36 0.76 4.51
N ALA A 34 -19.21 1.14 5.49
CA ALA A 34 -19.88 0.20 6.38
C ALA A 34 -21.41 0.12 6.20
N LYS A 35 -22.06 1.18 5.72
CA LYS A 35 -23.54 1.27 5.73
C LYS A 35 -24.21 0.57 4.55
N GLU A 36 -23.56 0.50 3.40
CA GLU A 36 -24.18 -0.03 2.19
C GLU A 36 -23.67 -1.41 1.82
N ARG A 37 -24.58 -2.31 1.46
CA ARG A 37 -24.22 -3.62 0.95
C ARG A 37 -23.65 -3.51 -0.46
N SER A 38 -22.71 -4.40 -0.79
CA SER A 38 -22.18 -4.50 -2.14
C SER A 38 -23.27 -4.91 -3.12
N HIS A 39 -23.34 -4.22 -4.25
CA HIS A 39 -24.35 -4.45 -5.29
C HIS A 39 -23.74 -4.34 -6.69
N CYS A 40 -24.41 -4.88 -7.68
CA CYS A 40 -24.01 -4.76 -9.07
C CYS A 40 -24.31 -3.34 -9.56
N MET A 41 -23.31 -2.64 -10.06
CA MET A 41 -23.44 -1.25 -10.56
C MET A 41 -24.38 -1.13 -11.78
N SER A 42 -24.59 -2.24 -12.54
CA SER A 42 -25.44 -2.22 -13.74
C SER A 42 -26.91 -2.52 -13.46
N CYS A 43 -27.26 -3.39 -12.49
CA CYS A 43 -28.64 -3.83 -12.27
C CYS A 43 -29.12 -3.69 -10.82
N GLY A 44 -28.32 -3.14 -9.91
CA GLY A 44 -28.67 -2.97 -8.50
C GLY A 44 -28.81 -4.27 -7.70
N TYR A 45 -28.51 -5.44 -8.29
CA TYR A 45 -28.58 -6.71 -7.57
C TYR A 45 -27.66 -6.71 -6.36
N GLN A 46 -28.21 -6.88 -5.16
CA GLN A 46 -27.43 -7.00 -3.93
C GLN A 46 -26.69 -8.33 -3.91
N LEU A 47 -25.35 -8.27 -3.76
CA LEU A 47 -24.50 -9.44 -3.73
C LEU A 47 -24.77 -10.26 -2.46
N ARG A 48 -24.89 -11.58 -2.63
CA ARG A 48 -25.01 -12.53 -1.53
C ARG A 48 -23.63 -12.90 -1.00
N TRP A 49 -23.54 -13.51 0.20
CA TRP A 49 -22.28 -13.88 0.82
C TRP A 49 -21.38 -14.75 -0.08
N PHE A 50 -21.95 -15.66 -0.87
CA PHE A 50 -21.22 -16.53 -1.80
C PHE A 50 -20.76 -15.81 -3.07
N ASP A 51 -21.35 -14.67 -3.42
CA ASP A 51 -20.87 -13.80 -4.50
C ASP A 51 -19.67 -12.94 -4.04
N LEU A 52 -19.45 -12.86 -2.74
CA LEU A 52 -18.38 -12.09 -2.11
C LEU A 52 -17.16 -12.96 -1.70
N VAL A 53 -17.17 -14.27 -2.01
CA VAL A 53 -16.00 -15.12 -1.78
C VAL A 53 -14.87 -14.69 -2.70
N PRO A 54 -13.77 -14.10 -2.15
CA PRO A 54 -12.76 -13.46 -2.97
C PRO A 54 -12.10 -14.43 -3.95
N LEU A 55 -11.73 -13.97 -5.13
CA LEU A 55 -11.19 -14.72 -6.25
C LEU A 55 -12.15 -15.79 -6.80
N PHE A 56 -12.63 -16.67 -5.94
CA PHE A 56 -13.41 -17.86 -6.34
C PHE A 56 -14.75 -17.49 -6.98
N SER A 57 -15.47 -16.51 -6.42
CA SER A 57 -16.77 -16.08 -6.99
C SER A 57 -16.60 -15.45 -8.37
N TRP A 58 -15.55 -14.65 -8.56
CA TRP A 58 -15.25 -14.04 -9.87
C TRP A 58 -14.90 -15.09 -10.92
N LEU A 59 -14.05 -16.05 -10.56
CA LEU A 59 -13.67 -17.17 -11.45
C LEU A 59 -14.89 -18.04 -11.79
N ALA A 60 -15.68 -18.44 -10.80
CA ALA A 60 -16.86 -19.30 -10.99
C ALA A 60 -17.95 -18.63 -11.84
N LEU A 61 -18.06 -17.29 -11.80
CA LEU A 61 -19.01 -16.52 -12.60
C LEU A 61 -18.44 -16.08 -13.95
N GLY A 62 -17.20 -16.43 -14.27
CA GLY A 62 -16.53 -15.99 -15.49
C GLY A 62 -16.40 -14.47 -15.60
N GLY A 63 -16.18 -13.77 -14.49
CA GLY A 63 -16.08 -12.31 -14.44
C GLY A 63 -17.38 -11.57 -14.76
N LYS A 64 -18.54 -12.17 -14.54
CA LYS A 64 -19.86 -11.59 -14.90
C LYS A 64 -20.82 -11.58 -13.72
N CYS A 65 -21.70 -10.59 -13.69
CA CYS A 65 -22.78 -10.54 -12.70
C CYS A 65 -23.69 -11.77 -12.80
N ARG A 66 -24.05 -12.36 -11.67
CA ARG A 66 -24.95 -13.52 -11.61
C ARG A 66 -26.32 -13.25 -12.25
N LYS A 67 -26.87 -12.05 -12.04
CA LYS A 67 -28.22 -11.68 -12.50
C LYS A 67 -28.25 -11.15 -13.93
N CYS A 68 -27.50 -10.08 -14.24
CA CYS A 68 -27.59 -9.39 -15.54
C CYS A 68 -26.46 -9.73 -16.51
N LYS A 69 -25.49 -10.57 -16.11
CA LYS A 69 -24.33 -10.97 -16.92
C LYS A 69 -23.39 -9.83 -17.34
N ALA A 70 -23.60 -8.61 -16.84
CA ALA A 70 -22.67 -7.51 -17.07
C ALA A 70 -21.26 -7.86 -16.57
N PRO A 71 -20.18 -7.42 -17.27
CA PRO A 71 -18.81 -7.73 -16.89
C PRO A 71 -18.43 -7.08 -15.55
N ILE A 72 -17.71 -7.82 -14.70
CA ILE A 72 -17.13 -7.34 -13.45
C ILE A 72 -15.66 -7.05 -13.70
N SER A 73 -15.20 -5.87 -13.32
CA SER A 73 -13.83 -5.43 -13.49
C SER A 73 -12.80 -6.48 -12.98
N PRO A 74 -11.75 -6.77 -13.74
CA PRO A 74 -10.66 -7.65 -13.29
C PRO A 74 -9.85 -7.06 -12.13
N GLN A 75 -10.02 -5.78 -11.82
CA GLN A 75 -9.40 -5.16 -10.65
C GLN A 75 -9.74 -5.91 -9.35
N TYR A 76 -10.98 -6.40 -9.20
CA TYR A 76 -11.40 -7.09 -7.98
C TYR A 76 -10.48 -8.29 -7.68
N PRO A 77 -10.39 -9.30 -8.55
CA PRO A 77 -9.52 -10.44 -8.26
C PRO A 77 -8.03 -10.09 -8.27
N ILE A 78 -7.59 -9.07 -8.99
CA ILE A 78 -6.19 -8.62 -8.99
C ILE A 78 -5.81 -8.07 -7.61
N ILE A 79 -6.60 -7.15 -7.05
CA ILE A 79 -6.32 -6.57 -5.72
C ILE A 79 -6.38 -7.65 -4.64
N GLU A 80 -7.36 -8.54 -4.70
CA GLU A 80 -7.49 -9.66 -3.78
C GLU A 80 -6.26 -10.57 -3.82
N GLY A 81 -5.88 -11.02 -5.02
CA GLY A 81 -4.73 -11.90 -5.21
C GLY A 81 -3.39 -11.26 -4.84
N VAL A 82 -3.18 -9.99 -5.23
CA VAL A 82 -1.97 -9.24 -4.88
C VAL A 82 -1.86 -9.08 -3.36
N ASN A 83 -2.96 -8.71 -2.68
CA ASN A 83 -2.93 -8.55 -1.22
C ASN A 83 -2.65 -9.89 -0.51
N GLY A 84 -3.24 -10.99 -0.98
CA GLY A 84 -2.94 -12.33 -0.47
C GLY A 84 -1.48 -12.73 -0.67
N ALA A 85 -0.94 -12.49 -1.86
CA ALA A 85 0.47 -12.75 -2.18
C ALA A 85 1.43 -11.90 -1.34
N LEU A 86 1.13 -10.62 -1.12
CA LEU A 86 1.91 -9.74 -0.24
C LEU A 86 1.95 -10.26 1.20
N TYR A 87 0.85 -10.76 1.73
CA TYR A 87 0.81 -11.32 3.08
C TYR A 87 1.73 -12.54 3.19
N VAL A 88 1.65 -13.47 2.23
CA VAL A 88 2.54 -14.63 2.18
C VAL A 88 4.00 -14.20 2.10
N LEU A 89 4.31 -13.26 1.22
CA LEU A 89 5.67 -12.74 1.03
C LEU A 89 6.23 -12.10 2.32
N ILE A 90 5.43 -11.28 3.00
CA ILE A 90 5.82 -10.62 4.25
C ILE A 90 6.16 -11.65 5.32
N PHE A 91 5.30 -12.66 5.52
CA PHE A 91 5.57 -13.72 6.50
C PHE A 91 6.72 -14.63 6.07
N ALA A 92 6.95 -14.85 4.78
CA ALA A 92 8.08 -15.63 4.28
C ALA A 92 9.42 -14.93 4.53
N VAL A 93 9.48 -13.60 4.39
CA VAL A 93 10.70 -12.81 4.55
C VAL A 93 10.97 -12.46 6.02
N ASN A 94 9.95 -11.99 6.74
CA ASN A 94 10.11 -11.46 8.11
C ASN A 94 9.78 -12.50 9.21
N GLY A 95 9.30 -13.70 8.83
CA GLY A 95 8.89 -14.73 9.78
C GLY A 95 7.56 -14.41 10.50
N PHE A 96 7.21 -15.25 11.48
CA PHE A 96 5.99 -15.09 12.29
C PHE A 96 6.25 -14.16 13.47
N SER A 97 5.93 -12.90 13.31
CA SER A 97 6.13 -11.85 14.31
C SER A 97 5.01 -10.81 14.28
N ILE A 98 4.89 -10.03 15.34
CA ILE A 98 3.95 -8.90 15.40
C ILE A 98 4.29 -7.86 14.31
N VAL A 99 5.57 -7.72 13.97
CA VAL A 99 6.04 -6.83 12.91
C VAL A 99 5.49 -7.24 11.55
N SER A 100 5.46 -8.56 11.27
CA SER A 100 4.87 -9.09 10.03
C SER A 100 3.39 -8.76 9.91
N ILE A 101 2.64 -8.81 11.02
CA ILE A 101 1.23 -8.40 11.04
C ILE A 101 1.10 -6.90 10.73
N LEU A 102 1.92 -6.06 11.37
CA LEU A 102 1.90 -4.62 11.10
C LEU A 102 2.26 -4.30 9.65
N TYR A 103 3.23 -5.02 9.08
CA TYR A 103 3.61 -4.86 7.67
C TYR A 103 2.53 -5.36 6.70
N CYS A 104 1.79 -6.41 7.03
CA CYS A 104 0.63 -6.86 6.25
C CYS A 104 -0.45 -5.79 6.20
N LEU A 105 -0.80 -5.20 7.34
CA LEU A 105 -1.79 -4.13 7.43
C LEU A 105 -1.32 -2.86 6.69
N MET A 106 -0.04 -2.50 6.84
CA MET A 106 0.57 -1.42 6.07
C MET A 106 0.51 -1.71 4.55
N ALA A 107 0.88 -2.92 4.12
CA ALA A 107 0.85 -3.31 2.71
C ALA A 107 -0.55 -3.20 2.11
N SER A 108 -1.59 -3.60 2.85
CA SER A 108 -2.99 -3.43 2.45
C SER A 108 -3.35 -1.95 2.27
N ALA A 109 -2.97 -1.09 3.22
CA ALA A 109 -3.22 0.34 3.12
C ALA A 109 -2.47 0.97 1.93
N LEU A 110 -1.20 0.59 1.74
CA LEU A 110 -0.37 1.04 0.62
C LEU A 110 -0.93 0.60 -0.74
N LEU A 111 -1.45 -0.62 -0.84
CA LEU A 111 -2.08 -1.13 -2.05
C LEU A 111 -3.33 -0.32 -2.41
N ALA A 112 -4.22 -0.08 -1.43
CA ALA A 112 -5.44 0.68 -1.65
C ALA A 112 -5.15 2.14 -2.02
N LEU A 113 -4.29 2.83 -1.24
CA LEU A 113 -3.94 4.22 -1.53
C LEU A 113 -3.24 4.38 -2.87
N SER A 114 -2.43 3.39 -3.30
CA SER A 114 -1.75 3.42 -4.60
C SER A 114 -2.75 3.43 -5.77
N VAL A 115 -3.81 2.62 -5.67
CA VAL A 115 -4.85 2.58 -6.71
C VAL A 115 -5.68 3.87 -6.70
N ILE A 116 -5.96 4.42 -5.54
CA ILE A 116 -6.69 5.70 -5.40
C ILE A 116 -5.85 6.83 -5.97
N ASP A 117 -4.60 6.98 -5.53
CA ASP A 117 -3.70 8.04 -5.98
C ASP A 117 -3.44 7.97 -7.49
N PHE A 118 -3.31 6.76 -8.04
CA PHE A 118 -3.17 6.58 -9.50
C PHE A 118 -4.39 7.10 -10.31
N ARG A 119 -5.58 7.18 -9.69
CA ARG A 119 -6.82 7.63 -10.34
C ARG A 119 -7.16 9.08 -10.05
N THR A 120 -6.90 9.52 -8.83
CA THR A 120 -7.39 10.82 -8.32
C THR A 120 -6.25 11.82 -8.07
N TYR A 121 -5.00 11.36 -8.12
CA TYR A 121 -3.81 12.14 -7.72
C TYR A 121 -3.89 12.66 -6.29
N GLU A 122 -4.65 11.95 -5.44
CA GLU A 122 -4.83 12.31 -4.03
C GLU A 122 -4.65 11.09 -3.13
N ILE A 123 -3.91 11.27 -2.03
CA ILE A 123 -3.77 10.27 -0.96
C ILE A 123 -4.80 10.59 0.14
N PRO A 124 -5.84 9.76 0.34
CA PRO A 124 -6.82 10.00 1.38
C PRO A 124 -6.18 10.00 2.76
N PHE A 125 -6.49 11.02 3.55
CA PHE A 125 -5.87 11.22 4.87
C PHE A 125 -6.05 10.03 5.83
N GLY A 126 -7.16 9.31 5.73
CA GLY A 126 -7.45 8.14 6.56
C GLY A 126 -6.40 7.03 6.47
N PHE A 127 -5.80 6.80 5.30
CA PHE A 127 -4.73 5.82 5.15
C PHE A 127 -3.45 6.26 5.86
N ASN A 128 -3.11 7.55 5.81
CA ASN A 128 -1.95 8.07 6.52
C ASN A 128 -2.11 7.95 8.04
N VAL A 129 -3.32 8.24 8.55
CA VAL A 129 -3.64 8.04 9.97
C VAL A 129 -3.55 6.57 10.35
N PHE A 130 -4.11 5.67 9.53
CA PHE A 130 -4.06 4.23 9.77
C PHE A 130 -2.61 3.73 9.87
N ILE A 131 -1.76 4.08 8.89
CA ILE A 131 -0.33 3.71 8.91
C ILE A 131 0.38 4.33 10.12
N GLY A 132 0.04 5.57 10.47
CA GLY A 132 0.57 6.24 11.67
C GLY A 132 0.21 5.51 12.96
N VAL A 133 -1.02 5.00 13.08
CA VAL A 133 -1.44 4.15 14.22
C VAL A 133 -0.61 2.86 14.28
N LEU A 134 -0.36 2.20 13.13
CA LEU A 134 0.52 1.03 13.10
C LEU A 134 1.94 1.38 13.56
N GLY A 135 2.46 2.56 13.17
CA GLY A 135 3.74 3.09 13.63
C GLY A 135 3.77 3.33 15.14
N MET A 136 2.69 3.87 15.72
CA MET A 136 2.56 4.02 17.17
C MET A 136 2.57 2.67 17.89
N ILE A 137 1.86 1.67 17.36
CA ILE A 137 1.89 0.31 17.91
C ILE A 137 3.32 -0.24 17.86
N ARG A 138 4.04 -0.02 16.76
CA ARG A 138 5.44 -0.44 16.63
C ARG A 138 6.33 0.23 17.66
N LEU A 139 6.19 1.53 17.86
CA LEU A 139 6.94 2.30 18.84
C LEU A 139 6.70 1.78 20.27
N VAL A 140 5.45 1.50 20.63
CA VAL A 140 5.09 0.96 21.95
C VAL A 140 5.61 -0.47 22.16
N THR A 141 5.63 -1.29 21.10
CA THR A 141 6.13 -2.67 21.19
C THR A 141 7.65 -2.78 21.23
N ASP A 142 8.39 -1.70 20.88
CA ASP A 142 9.84 -1.65 20.83
C ASP A 142 10.39 -0.35 21.42
N LEU A 143 10.01 -0.07 22.67
CA LEU A 143 10.38 1.17 23.38
C LEU A 143 11.90 1.34 23.53
N GLY A 144 12.69 0.26 23.50
CA GLY A 144 14.16 0.36 23.53
C GLY A 144 14.74 1.13 22.34
N ASN A 145 14.05 1.12 21.21
CA ASN A 145 14.46 1.77 19.96
C ASN A 145 13.57 2.96 19.57
N TRP A 146 12.86 3.59 20.53
CA TRP A 146 11.91 4.66 20.27
C TRP A 146 12.48 5.80 19.41
N SER A 147 13.75 6.17 19.64
CA SER A 147 14.44 7.25 18.90
C SER A 147 14.55 6.94 17.41
N ASN A 148 14.76 5.66 17.03
CA ASN A 148 14.81 5.23 15.64
C ASN A 148 13.49 5.51 14.91
N TYR A 149 12.36 5.27 15.56
CA TYR A 149 11.01 5.47 14.98
C TYR A 149 10.64 6.95 14.94
N VAL A 150 10.92 7.69 16.02
CA VAL A 150 10.68 9.14 16.07
C VAL A 150 11.54 9.88 15.04
N LEU A 151 12.83 9.54 14.92
CA LEU A 151 13.67 10.09 13.86
C LEU A 151 13.14 9.72 12.47
N GLY A 152 12.63 8.49 12.30
CA GLY A 152 12.00 8.04 11.05
C GLY A 152 10.80 8.89 10.65
N PHE A 153 9.98 9.31 11.62
CA PHE A 153 8.86 10.19 11.35
C PHE A 153 9.31 11.53 10.74
N PHE A 154 10.42 12.10 11.20
CA PHE A 154 10.85 13.45 10.82
C PHE A 154 11.83 13.50 9.64
N VAL A 155 12.74 12.53 9.50
CA VAL A 155 13.92 12.65 8.64
C VAL A 155 13.60 12.90 7.17
N VAL A 156 12.63 12.19 6.60
CA VAL A 156 12.20 12.39 5.20
C VAL A 156 11.09 13.44 5.14
N SER A 157 10.13 13.39 6.07
CA SER A 157 8.95 14.26 6.03
C SER A 157 9.29 15.74 6.19
N ILE A 158 10.30 16.11 6.98
CA ILE A 158 10.76 17.52 7.09
C ILE A 158 11.34 17.99 5.74
N VAL A 159 12.16 17.18 5.08
CA VAL A 159 12.73 17.53 3.77
C VAL A 159 11.62 17.72 2.73
N LEU A 160 10.65 16.81 2.67
CA LEU A 160 9.51 16.90 1.77
C LEU A 160 8.61 18.09 2.10
N TRP A 161 8.40 18.37 3.39
CA TRP A 161 7.63 19.52 3.84
C TRP A 161 8.29 20.85 3.45
N LEU A 162 9.61 20.97 3.59
CA LEU A 162 10.37 22.12 3.11
C LEU A 162 10.24 22.29 1.61
N LEU A 163 10.37 21.20 0.84
CA LEU A 163 10.18 21.22 -0.62
C LEU A 163 8.74 21.63 -0.99
N LEU A 164 7.74 21.16 -0.25
CA LEU A 164 6.34 21.56 -0.46
C LEU A 164 6.14 23.07 -0.27
N ILE A 165 6.74 23.67 0.78
CA ILE A 165 6.65 25.12 1.03
C ILE A 165 7.38 25.90 -0.06
N ILE A 166 8.63 25.54 -0.38
CA ILE A 166 9.46 26.24 -1.35
C ILE A 166 8.82 26.18 -2.74
N SER A 167 8.28 25.02 -3.12
CA SER A 167 7.61 24.83 -4.42
C SER A 167 6.17 25.36 -4.47
N LYS A 168 5.64 25.85 -3.35
CA LYS A 168 4.22 26.23 -3.20
C LYS A 168 3.27 25.11 -3.63
N GLY A 169 3.59 23.86 -3.26
CA GLY A 169 2.80 22.68 -3.57
C GLY A 169 2.89 22.16 -5.01
N ARG A 170 3.78 22.71 -5.85
CA ARG A 170 3.91 22.30 -7.27
C ARG A 170 4.75 21.05 -7.47
N ALA A 171 5.74 20.81 -6.60
CA ALA A 171 6.69 19.69 -6.76
C ALA A 171 6.26 18.41 -6.04
N ILE A 172 5.60 18.53 -4.88
CA ILE A 172 5.24 17.39 -4.04
C ILE A 172 3.87 17.64 -3.41
N GLY A 173 3.06 16.57 -3.32
CA GLY A 173 1.76 16.60 -2.65
C GLY A 173 1.88 16.56 -1.12
N GLY A 174 0.98 17.25 -0.42
CA GLY A 174 0.91 17.16 1.05
C GLY A 174 0.56 15.76 1.57
N GLY A 175 -0.04 14.92 0.71
CA GLY A 175 -0.32 13.50 0.99
C GLY A 175 0.95 12.68 1.12
N ASP A 176 1.94 12.89 0.21
CA ASP A 176 3.22 12.19 0.20
C ASP A 176 4.04 12.49 1.46
N VAL A 177 4.04 13.76 1.91
CA VAL A 177 4.71 14.18 3.16
C VAL A 177 4.17 13.40 4.35
N LYS A 178 2.83 13.33 4.46
CA LYS A 178 2.15 12.60 5.54
C LYS A 178 2.37 11.10 5.47
N LEU A 179 2.36 10.54 4.25
CA LEU A 179 2.64 9.13 4.03
C LEU A 179 4.05 8.76 4.49
N MET A 180 5.06 9.54 4.11
CA MET A 180 6.45 9.29 4.50
C MET A 180 6.67 9.47 6.00
N ALA A 181 5.97 10.41 6.65
CA ALA A 181 5.99 10.56 8.10
C ALA A 181 5.40 9.32 8.81
N ALA A 182 4.20 8.90 8.40
CA ALA A 182 3.52 7.75 8.99
C ALA A 182 4.29 6.44 8.78
N ALA A 183 4.78 6.19 7.57
CA ALA A 183 5.60 5.02 7.26
C ALA A 183 6.96 5.06 7.98
N GLY A 184 7.55 6.24 8.14
CA GLY A 184 8.80 6.44 8.87
C GLY A 184 8.69 6.09 10.35
N LEU A 185 7.54 6.38 10.97
CA LEU A 185 7.25 5.99 12.35
C LEU A 185 7.18 4.45 12.51
N LEU A 186 6.78 3.73 11.47
CA LEU A 186 6.69 2.26 11.48
C LEU A 186 8.03 1.58 11.16
N LEU A 187 8.77 2.10 10.16
CA LEU A 187 10.00 1.50 9.65
C LEU A 187 11.27 1.95 10.38
N GLY A 188 11.28 3.18 10.89
CA GLY A 188 12.47 3.83 11.41
C GLY A 188 13.28 4.57 10.34
N TRP A 189 14.27 5.39 10.80
CA TRP A 189 14.91 6.39 9.95
C TRP A 189 15.75 5.81 8.80
N LYS A 190 16.46 4.69 9.00
CA LYS A 190 17.28 4.09 7.95
C LYS A 190 16.45 3.56 6.79
N LEU A 191 15.39 2.82 7.14
CA LEU A 191 14.54 2.17 6.15
C LEU A 191 13.66 3.19 5.38
N ILE A 192 13.21 4.27 6.05
CA ILE A 192 12.38 5.27 5.36
C ILE A 192 13.20 6.11 4.38
N ILE A 193 14.47 6.40 4.66
CA ILE A 193 15.38 7.04 3.71
C ILE A 193 15.56 6.15 2.49
N LEU A 194 15.85 4.86 2.70
CA LEU A 194 16.00 3.90 1.60
C LEU A 194 14.70 3.80 0.79
N ALA A 195 13.55 3.70 1.46
CA ALA A 195 12.23 3.67 0.83
C ALA A 195 11.98 4.87 -0.09
N PHE A 196 12.33 6.05 0.39
CA PHE A 196 12.18 7.29 -0.37
C PHE A 196 13.05 7.28 -1.64
N PHE A 197 14.33 6.90 -1.52
CA PHE A 197 15.22 6.82 -2.70
C PHE A 197 14.72 5.77 -3.71
N ILE A 198 14.31 4.59 -3.26
CA ILE A 198 13.73 3.56 -4.14
C ILE A 198 12.48 4.10 -4.83
N GLY A 199 11.57 4.75 -4.09
CA GLY A 199 10.36 5.35 -4.63
C GLY A 199 10.65 6.41 -5.69
N CYS A 200 11.61 7.30 -5.44
CA CYS A 200 12.03 8.32 -6.40
C CYS A 200 12.62 7.72 -7.67
N ILE A 201 13.47 6.70 -7.55
CA ILE A 201 14.07 6.00 -8.70
C ILE A 201 12.97 5.32 -9.53
N LEU A 202 12.09 4.55 -8.88
CA LEU A 202 10.98 3.88 -9.57
C LEU A 202 10.05 4.88 -10.26
N GLY A 203 9.67 5.95 -9.56
CA GLY A 203 8.83 7.01 -10.10
C GLY A 203 9.46 7.67 -11.32
N SER A 204 10.74 8.04 -11.24
CA SER A 204 11.46 8.69 -12.33
C SER A 204 11.59 7.79 -13.55
N VAL A 205 12.00 6.53 -13.36
CA VAL A 205 12.17 5.57 -14.48
C VAL A 205 10.83 5.30 -15.17
N ILE A 206 9.79 5.00 -14.40
CA ILE A 206 8.48 4.67 -14.98
C ILE A 206 7.84 5.90 -15.64
N HIS A 207 8.01 7.09 -15.04
CA HIS A 207 7.50 8.33 -15.65
C HIS A 207 8.15 8.64 -16.99
N VAL A 208 9.48 8.52 -17.08
CA VAL A 208 10.21 8.70 -18.35
C VAL A 208 9.73 7.71 -19.40
N ILE A 209 9.51 6.44 -19.03
CA ILE A 209 8.97 5.43 -19.95
C ILE A 209 7.55 5.82 -20.40
N ARG A 210 6.67 6.22 -19.48
CA ARG A 210 5.30 6.64 -19.79
C ARG A 210 5.26 7.85 -20.72
N MET A 211 6.10 8.85 -20.49
CA MET A 211 6.18 10.01 -21.39
C MET A 211 6.58 9.62 -22.81
N LYS A 212 7.53 8.67 -22.95
CA LYS A 212 7.98 8.21 -24.29
C LYS A 212 6.94 7.37 -25.01
N VAL A 213 6.16 6.55 -24.29
CA VAL A 213 5.24 5.57 -24.90
C VAL A 213 3.83 6.13 -25.08
N SER A 214 3.32 6.91 -24.13
CA SER A 214 1.89 7.29 -24.08
C SER A 214 1.64 8.79 -24.18
N GLN A 215 2.67 9.65 -24.39
CA GLN A 215 2.55 11.12 -24.33
C GLN A 215 1.77 11.56 -23.05
N ALA A 216 2.02 10.87 -21.93
CA ALA A 216 1.32 11.11 -20.69
C ALA A 216 1.54 12.54 -20.19
N GLU A 217 0.55 13.13 -19.54
CA GLU A 217 0.63 14.42 -18.89
C GLU A 217 1.81 14.49 -17.91
N HIS A 218 2.34 15.71 -17.69
CA HIS A 218 3.49 15.96 -16.81
C HIS A 218 3.21 15.71 -15.31
N VAL A 219 1.99 15.30 -14.95
CA VAL A 219 1.61 15.03 -13.57
C VAL A 219 1.86 13.56 -13.25
N LEU A 220 2.60 13.31 -12.17
CA LEU A 220 2.93 11.97 -11.68
C LEU A 220 2.24 11.71 -10.34
N ALA A 221 1.43 10.66 -10.25
CA ALA A 221 0.98 10.12 -8.96
C ALA A 221 2.18 9.47 -8.26
N MET A 222 2.70 10.09 -7.18
CA MET A 222 3.88 9.58 -6.47
C MET A 222 3.56 8.44 -5.50
N GLY A 223 2.32 8.38 -5.00
CA GLY A 223 1.88 7.39 -4.01
C GLY A 223 2.21 5.94 -4.35
N PRO A 224 1.94 5.43 -5.57
CA PRO A 224 2.28 4.05 -5.95
C PRO A 224 3.77 3.74 -5.86
N TYR A 225 4.63 4.68 -6.26
CA TYR A 225 6.09 4.49 -6.26
C TYR A 225 6.68 4.58 -4.86
N LEU A 226 6.20 5.52 -4.04
CA LEU A 226 6.56 5.60 -2.62
C LEU A 226 6.09 4.35 -1.87
N SER A 227 4.88 3.87 -2.16
CA SER A 227 4.35 2.62 -1.58
C SER A 227 5.21 1.41 -1.93
N ALA A 228 5.63 1.28 -3.18
CA ALA A 228 6.55 0.23 -3.61
C ALA A 228 7.91 0.35 -2.89
N GLY A 229 8.46 1.56 -2.79
CA GLY A 229 9.69 1.82 -2.04
C GLY A 229 9.58 1.44 -0.57
N ILE A 230 8.47 1.80 0.09
CA ILE A 230 8.19 1.44 1.48
C ILE A 230 8.11 -0.09 1.66
N LEU A 231 7.41 -0.80 0.78
CA LEU A 231 7.30 -2.26 0.83
C LEU A 231 8.65 -2.95 0.60
N ILE A 232 9.43 -2.51 -0.38
CA ILE A 232 10.76 -3.06 -0.66
C ILE A 232 11.70 -2.83 0.54
N ALA A 233 11.70 -1.64 1.12
CA ALA A 233 12.51 -1.33 2.29
C ALA A 233 12.06 -2.12 3.53
N ALA A 234 10.75 -2.35 3.71
CA ALA A 234 10.23 -3.18 4.80
C ALA A 234 10.65 -4.66 4.69
N LEU A 235 10.75 -5.18 3.46
CA LEU A 235 11.09 -6.58 3.20
C LEU A 235 12.60 -6.83 3.18
N TRP A 236 13.34 -6.01 2.47
CA TRP A 236 14.77 -6.26 2.18
C TRP A 236 15.69 -5.11 2.56
N GLY A 237 15.17 -4.05 3.19
CA GLY A 237 15.97 -2.85 3.44
C GLY A 237 17.19 -3.08 4.33
N ASN A 238 17.08 -3.93 5.36
CA ASN A 238 18.21 -4.27 6.20
C ASN A 238 19.31 -5.02 5.43
N GLN A 239 18.93 -5.94 4.52
CA GLN A 239 19.88 -6.66 3.68
C GLN A 239 20.60 -5.69 2.73
N PHE A 240 19.86 -4.76 2.08
CA PHE A 240 20.45 -3.73 1.22
C PHE A 240 21.41 -2.81 1.98
N ILE A 241 21.02 -2.35 3.16
CA ILE A 241 21.86 -1.48 3.98
C ILE A 241 23.12 -2.20 4.41
N ASN A 242 23.03 -3.44 4.91
CA ASN A 242 24.18 -4.23 5.33
C ASN A 242 25.12 -4.54 4.16
N TRP A 243 24.57 -4.89 3.00
CA TRP A 243 25.34 -5.11 1.79
C TRP A 243 26.10 -3.84 1.37
N TYR A 244 25.45 -2.68 1.38
CA TYR A 244 26.08 -1.41 1.02
C TYR A 244 27.24 -1.06 1.97
N PHE A 245 27.03 -1.19 3.28
CA PHE A 245 28.09 -0.94 4.26
C PHE A 245 29.22 -1.96 4.19
N SER A 246 28.95 -3.21 3.84
CA SER A 246 30.00 -4.20 3.63
C SER A 246 30.91 -3.87 2.45
N LEU A 247 30.41 -3.17 1.44
CA LEU A 247 31.21 -2.68 0.32
C LEU A 247 32.11 -1.47 0.67
N LEU A 248 31.71 -0.70 1.69
CA LEU A 248 32.46 0.48 2.14
C LEU A 248 33.48 0.16 3.27
N ALA A 249 33.33 -1.00 3.91
CA ALA A 249 34.21 -1.48 4.96
C ALA A 249 35.45 -2.18 4.34
N PHE A 250 36.31 -1.39 3.61
CA PHE A 250 37.63 -1.76 3.18
C PHE A 250 38.67 -1.03 4.06
#